data_3b303079190c3a45b5ceaab452d4cc8c
#
_entry.id   3b303079190c3a45b5ceaab452d4cc8c
#
_cell.length_a   1.000
_cell.length_b   1.000
_cell.length_c   1.000
_cell.angle_alpha   90.00
_cell.angle_beta   90.00
_cell.angle_gamma   90.00
#
_symmetry.space_group_name_H-M   'P 1'
#
loop_
_entity.id
_entity.type
_entity.pdbx_description
1 polymer ?
#
loop_
_entity_poly.entity_id
_entity_poly.type
_entity_poly.pdbx_seq_one_letter_code
_entity_poly.pdbx_strand_id
1 'polypeptide(L)'
;QDLLDNFFKPLFEVTKNPSIDKNLHLFLQHMVGFDCVDDESRPEIRDSDLPEPKNWTGPQNPPYRYWLYYLWANIQSLNNFRKKRGLNTFTLRPHSGEAGAKSHLACTFLLADHINHGIRLKASPVLLYLYYLMQIGLAMSPLSNNRLFLTYAKNPFIDFFKMGINVSLSTDDPLQLHFTKDALLEEYSVARQVYGLSN
;
A
#
# COMPACT_ATOMS: atom_id res chain seq x y z
N GLN A 1 -12.87 15.99 1.92
CA GLN A 1 -13.74 15.54 0.82
C GLN A 1 -13.20 15.99 -0.53
N ASP A 2 -12.78 17.24 -0.68
CA ASP A 2 -12.25 17.79 -1.95
C ASP A 2 -11.10 16.96 -2.54
N LEU A 3 -10.22 16.42 -1.68
CA LEU A 3 -9.14 15.55 -2.12
C LEU A 3 -9.70 14.25 -2.78
N LEU A 4 -10.66 13.61 -2.12
CA LEU A 4 -11.28 12.39 -2.65
C LEU A 4 -12.10 12.68 -3.91
N ASP A 5 -12.83 13.80 -3.92
CA ASP A 5 -13.61 14.22 -5.09
C ASP A 5 -12.69 14.54 -6.28
N ASN A 6 -11.61 15.29 -6.07
CA ASN A 6 -10.65 15.63 -7.12
C ASN A 6 -9.94 14.39 -7.69
N PHE A 7 -9.72 13.39 -6.84
CA PHE A 7 -9.06 12.15 -7.26
C PHE A 7 -10.05 11.18 -7.92
N PHE A 8 -11.17 10.87 -7.27
CA PHE A 8 -12.08 9.82 -7.77
C PHE A 8 -13.07 10.30 -8.83
N LYS A 9 -13.51 11.56 -8.82
CA LYS A 9 -14.50 12.07 -9.76
C LYS A 9 -14.11 11.85 -11.22
N PRO A 10 -12.89 12.16 -11.68
CA PRO A 10 -12.47 11.89 -13.06
C PRO A 10 -12.53 10.39 -13.40
N LEU A 11 -12.20 9.52 -12.43
CA LEU A 11 -12.22 8.06 -12.63
C LEU A 11 -13.66 7.54 -12.84
N PHE A 12 -14.61 8.06 -12.06
CA PHE A 12 -16.04 7.75 -12.25
C PHE A 12 -16.58 8.29 -13.57
N GLU A 13 -16.25 9.54 -13.93
CA GLU A 13 -16.68 10.19 -15.15
C GLU A 13 -16.19 9.45 -16.39
N VAL A 14 -14.90 9.09 -16.42
CA VAL A 14 -14.33 8.34 -17.56
C VAL A 14 -14.81 6.89 -17.59
N THR A 15 -15.09 6.30 -16.45
CA THR A 15 -15.73 4.98 -16.38
C THR A 15 -17.15 5.05 -16.95
N LYS A 16 -17.90 6.12 -16.69
CA LYS A 16 -19.25 6.35 -17.22
C LYS A 16 -19.23 6.60 -18.73
N ASN A 17 -18.32 7.42 -19.20
CA ASN A 17 -18.16 7.77 -20.61
C ASN A 17 -16.68 7.86 -21.01
N PRO A 18 -16.10 6.80 -21.59
CA PRO A 18 -14.70 6.77 -21.99
C PRO A 18 -14.27 7.86 -22.99
N SER A 19 -15.21 8.46 -23.71
CA SER A 19 -14.90 9.49 -24.71
C SER A 19 -14.54 10.85 -24.09
N ILE A 20 -14.84 11.08 -22.82
CA ILE A 20 -14.50 12.32 -22.09
C ILE A 20 -12.99 12.49 -22.03
N ASP A 21 -12.27 11.41 -21.68
CA ASP A 21 -10.81 11.38 -21.67
C ASP A 21 -10.32 9.98 -22.09
N LYS A 22 -9.96 9.84 -23.36
CA LYS A 22 -9.49 8.58 -23.94
C LYS A 22 -8.15 8.14 -23.35
N ASN A 23 -7.29 9.08 -23.00
CA ASN A 23 -5.97 8.78 -22.43
C ASN A 23 -6.11 8.22 -21.02
N LEU A 24 -6.94 8.86 -20.19
CA LEU A 24 -7.25 8.35 -18.84
C LEU A 24 -7.95 6.98 -18.93
N HIS A 25 -8.89 6.80 -19.85
CA HIS A 25 -9.53 5.50 -20.06
C HIS A 25 -8.51 4.41 -20.40
N LEU A 26 -7.60 4.67 -21.33
CA LEU A 26 -6.54 3.73 -21.70
C LEU A 26 -5.59 3.46 -20.51
N PHE A 27 -5.18 4.49 -19.79
CA PHE A 27 -4.35 4.36 -18.59
C PHE A 27 -5.00 3.43 -17.57
N LEU A 28 -6.29 3.63 -17.29
CA LEU A 28 -7.03 2.82 -16.32
C LEU A 28 -7.18 1.35 -16.74
N GLN A 29 -7.11 1.02 -18.02
CA GLN A 29 -7.09 -0.37 -18.49
C GLN A 29 -5.80 -1.11 -18.11
N HIS A 30 -4.70 -0.38 -17.94
CA HIS A 30 -3.39 -0.92 -17.58
C HIS A 30 -3.09 -0.77 -16.08
N MET A 31 -3.91 -0.03 -15.35
CA MET A 31 -3.77 0.15 -13.92
C MET A 31 -4.33 -1.08 -13.17
N VAL A 32 -3.60 -1.53 -12.14
CA VAL A 32 -3.98 -2.72 -11.35
C VAL A 32 -4.39 -2.40 -9.92
N GLY A 33 -3.99 -1.25 -9.39
CA GLY A 33 -4.31 -0.90 -8.01
C GLY A 33 -3.87 0.49 -7.61
N PHE A 34 -4.25 0.85 -6.39
CA PHE A 34 -3.91 2.10 -5.74
C PHE A 34 -2.97 1.85 -4.58
N ASP A 35 -1.94 2.64 -4.48
CA ASP A 35 -1.10 2.80 -3.32
C ASP A 35 -1.44 4.10 -2.59
N CYS A 36 -1.11 4.18 -1.32
CA CYS A 36 -1.10 5.42 -0.57
C CYS A 36 -0.03 5.36 0.52
N VAL A 37 0.58 6.49 0.79
CA VAL A 37 1.65 6.66 1.77
C VAL A 37 1.45 7.95 2.55
N ASP A 38 1.73 7.90 3.84
CA ASP A 38 1.95 9.04 4.72
C ASP A 38 3.03 8.63 5.73
N ASP A 39 3.55 9.56 6.49
CA ASP A 39 4.49 9.30 7.57
C ASP A 39 3.77 8.58 8.72
N GLU A 40 3.83 7.25 8.70
CA GLU A 40 3.20 6.39 9.70
C GLU A 40 3.71 6.63 11.13
N SER A 41 4.85 7.31 11.31
CA SER A 41 5.43 7.61 12.63
C SER A 41 4.77 8.78 13.35
N ARG A 42 3.97 9.60 12.64
CA ARG A 42 3.33 10.78 13.21
C ARG A 42 2.25 10.41 14.22
N PRO A 43 2.12 11.21 15.29
CA PRO A 43 1.01 11.08 16.23
C PRO A 43 -0.34 11.30 15.53
N GLU A 44 -1.28 10.43 15.79
CA GLU A 44 -2.65 10.53 15.24
C GLU A 44 -3.59 11.29 16.19
N ILE A 45 -4.58 11.96 15.60
CA ILE A 45 -5.69 12.56 16.33
C ILE A 45 -6.56 11.45 16.95
N ARG A 46 -7.15 11.68 18.10
CA ARG A 46 -8.05 10.71 18.76
C ARG A 46 -9.33 10.54 17.95
N ASP A 47 -9.84 9.32 17.89
CA ASP A 47 -11.04 8.98 17.13
C ASP A 47 -12.30 9.73 17.57
N SER A 48 -12.41 10.02 18.88
CA SER A 48 -13.56 10.75 19.43
C SER A 48 -13.77 12.14 18.80
N ASP A 49 -12.73 12.69 18.20
CA ASP A 49 -12.70 14.06 17.71
C ASP A 49 -12.75 14.16 16.19
N LEU A 50 -13.02 13.03 15.51
CA LEU A 50 -13.00 12.97 14.04
C LEU A 50 -14.34 13.46 13.44
N PRO A 51 -14.32 14.53 12.63
CA PRO A 51 -15.51 14.95 11.89
C PRO A 51 -15.79 13.99 10.71
N GLU A 52 -17.00 14.05 10.18
CA GLU A 52 -17.28 13.44 8.89
C GLU A 52 -16.43 14.07 7.77
N PRO A 53 -16.11 13.33 6.67
CA PRO A 53 -15.23 13.82 5.59
C PRO A 53 -15.66 15.16 5.01
N LYS A 54 -16.96 15.38 4.82
CA LYS A 54 -17.51 16.65 4.31
C LYS A 54 -17.27 17.84 5.24
N ASN A 55 -17.02 17.58 6.53
CA ASN A 55 -16.80 18.58 7.56
C ASN A 55 -15.30 18.72 7.91
N TRP A 56 -14.44 17.96 7.22
CA TRP A 56 -12.98 18.05 7.44
C TRP A 56 -12.43 19.32 6.80
N THR A 57 -12.11 20.32 7.60
CA THR A 57 -11.57 21.62 7.16
C THR A 57 -10.18 21.91 7.72
N GLY A 58 -9.66 21.05 8.60
CA GLY A 58 -8.35 21.22 9.22
C GLY A 58 -7.19 20.95 8.23
N PRO A 59 -6.03 21.59 8.45
CA PRO A 59 -4.84 21.38 7.63
C PRO A 59 -4.12 20.05 7.91
N GLN A 60 -4.52 19.34 8.96
CA GLN A 60 -3.90 18.09 9.40
C GLN A 60 -4.45 16.91 8.60
N ASN A 61 -3.59 15.95 8.30
CA ASN A 61 -4.02 14.69 7.70
C ASN A 61 -4.93 13.93 8.69
N PRO A 62 -5.97 13.26 8.18
CA PRO A 62 -6.76 12.34 9.00
C PRO A 62 -5.90 11.19 9.54
N PRO A 63 -6.30 10.53 10.64
CA PRO A 63 -5.66 9.31 11.08
C PRO A 63 -5.65 8.24 9.99
N TYR A 64 -4.64 7.38 10.01
CA TYR A 64 -4.40 6.36 8.98
C TYR A 64 -5.65 5.53 8.67
N ARG A 65 -6.32 4.98 9.69
CA ARG A 65 -7.52 4.14 9.52
C ARG A 65 -8.71 4.90 8.94
N TYR A 66 -8.87 6.19 9.27
CA TYR A 66 -9.92 7.04 8.73
C TYR A 66 -9.71 7.28 7.24
N TRP A 67 -8.52 7.70 6.88
CA TRP A 67 -8.11 7.91 5.50
C TRP A 67 -8.26 6.65 4.67
N LEU A 68 -7.71 5.53 5.15
CA LEU A 68 -7.71 4.26 4.44
C LEU A 68 -9.13 3.73 4.20
N TYR A 69 -10.03 3.86 5.19
CA TYR A 69 -11.42 3.45 5.05
C TYR A 69 -12.12 4.19 3.91
N TYR A 70 -12.01 5.51 3.83
CA TYR A 70 -12.66 6.28 2.77
C TYR A 70 -12.02 6.05 1.40
N LEU A 71 -10.71 5.84 1.34
CA LEU A 71 -10.04 5.43 0.11
C LEU A 71 -10.57 4.08 -0.37
N TRP A 72 -10.59 3.09 0.50
CA TRP A 72 -11.15 1.76 0.22
C TRP A 72 -12.61 1.83 -0.23
N ALA A 73 -13.48 2.57 0.47
CA ALA A 73 -14.89 2.68 0.14
C ALA A 73 -15.13 3.27 -1.25
N ASN A 74 -14.33 4.27 -1.64
CA ASN A 74 -14.37 4.85 -2.99
C ASN A 74 -13.88 3.86 -4.05
N ILE A 75 -12.79 3.13 -3.77
CA ILE A 75 -12.27 2.09 -4.67
C ILE A 75 -13.33 0.98 -4.86
N GLN A 76 -13.97 0.51 -3.79
CA GLN A 76 -15.03 -0.51 -3.89
C GLN A 76 -16.22 -0.02 -4.71
N SER A 77 -16.63 1.23 -4.51
CA SER A 77 -17.72 1.85 -5.28
C SER A 77 -17.36 1.95 -6.76
N LEU A 78 -16.14 2.40 -7.07
CA LEU A 78 -15.61 2.48 -8.42
C LEU A 78 -15.50 1.09 -9.06
N ASN A 79 -14.97 0.10 -8.34
CA ASN A 79 -14.84 -1.27 -8.79
C ASN A 79 -16.20 -1.89 -9.13
N ASN A 80 -17.20 -1.71 -8.29
CA ASN A 80 -18.56 -2.18 -8.56
C ASN A 80 -19.13 -1.56 -9.83
N PHE A 81 -18.89 -0.27 -10.05
CA PHE A 81 -19.31 0.42 -11.26
C PHE A 81 -18.56 -0.07 -12.51
N ARG A 82 -17.23 -0.20 -12.42
CA ARG A 82 -16.36 -0.70 -13.51
C ARG A 82 -16.72 -2.14 -13.90
N LYS A 83 -16.92 -3.02 -12.91
CA LYS A 83 -17.30 -4.42 -13.12
C LYS A 83 -18.63 -4.54 -13.88
N LYS A 84 -19.64 -3.72 -13.55
CA LYS A 84 -20.93 -3.68 -14.28
C LYS A 84 -20.78 -3.25 -15.74
N ARG A 85 -19.67 -2.60 -16.09
CA ARG A 85 -19.34 -2.16 -17.45
C ARG A 85 -18.36 -3.07 -18.17
N GLY A 86 -18.00 -4.22 -17.58
CA GLY A 86 -17.03 -5.14 -18.15
C GLY A 86 -15.59 -4.62 -18.17
N LEU A 87 -15.26 -3.64 -17.29
CA LEU A 87 -13.93 -3.05 -17.18
C LEU A 87 -13.15 -3.70 -16.02
N ASN A 88 -11.82 -3.60 -16.08
CA ASN A 88 -10.96 -4.05 -15.00
C ASN A 88 -11.21 -3.31 -13.69
N THR A 89 -10.93 -3.96 -12.59
CA THR A 89 -11.03 -3.44 -11.23
C THR A 89 -9.65 -3.20 -10.61
N PHE A 90 -9.61 -2.49 -9.49
CA PHE A 90 -8.37 -2.06 -8.82
C PHE A 90 -8.27 -2.67 -7.43
N THR A 91 -7.08 -3.09 -7.06
CA THR A 91 -6.74 -3.49 -5.69
C THR A 91 -6.29 -2.30 -4.85
N LEU A 92 -6.48 -2.37 -3.54
CA LEU A 92 -5.88 -1.42 -2.59
C LEU A 92 -4.57 -2.03 -2.05
N ARG A 93 -3.45 -1.31 -2.23
CA ARG A 93 -2.09 -1.75 -1.88
C ARG A 93 -1.33 -0.65 -1.12
N PRO A 94 -1.80 -0.26 0.07
CA PRO A 94 -1.24 0.86 0.81
C PRO A 94 0.10 0.51 1.45
N HIS A 95 0.90 1.53 1.73
CA HIS A 95 1.96 1.44 2.72
C HIS A 95 1.35 1.15 4.09
N SER A 96 1.87 0.15 4.79
CA SER A 96 1.37 -0.23 6.11
C SER A 96 2.43 -0.96 6.93
N GLY A 97 2.65 -0.49 8.14
CA GLY A 97 3.57 -1.12 9.08
C GLY A 97 5.04 -1.02 8.67
N GLU A 98 5.41 -0.02 7.89
CA GLU A 98 6.81 0.36 7.73
C GLU A 98 7.32 0.97 9.03
N ALA A 99 6.52 1.86 9.61
CA ALA A 99 6.73 2.50 10.90
C ALA A 99 5.40 2.56 11.71
N GLY A 100 5.32 3.40 12.72
CA GLY A 100 4.09 3.78 13.41
C GLY A 100 3.38 2.69 14.19
N ALA A 101 2.09 2.87 14.33
CA ALA A 101 1.24 2.04 15.19
C ALA A 101 0.83 0.71 14.55
N LYS A 102 0.74 -0.35 15.36
CA LYS A 102 0.26 -1.67 14.90
C LYS A 102 -1.20 -1.66 14.44
N SER A 103 -1.97 -0.65 14.85
CA SER A 103 -3.36 -0.44 14.41
C SER A 103 -3.48 -0.24 12.90
N HIS A 104 -2.45 0.30 12.23
CA HIS A 104 -2.39 0.41 10.77
C HIS A 104 -2.50 -0.96 10.11
N LEU A 105 -1.70 -1.92 10.60
CA LEU A 105 -1.72 -3.31 10.11
C LEU A 105 -3.06 -4.02 10.37
N ALA A 106 -3.72 -3.73 11.50
CA ALA A 106 -5.05 -4.27 11.76
C ALA A 106 -6.10 -3.69 10.80
N CYS A 107 -5.99 -2.41 10.48
CA CYS A 107 -6.86 -1.75 9.50
C CYS A 107 -6.65 -2.32 8.09
N THR A 108 -5.40 -2.44 7.64
CA THR A 108 -5.10 -2.98 6.32
C THR A 108 -5.43 -4.46 6.18
N PHE A 109 -5.34 -5.24 7.25
CA PHE A 109 -5.83 -6.61 7.26
C PHE A 109 -7.31 -6.71 6.85
N LEU A 110 -8.13 -5.73 7.23
CA LEU A 110 -9.58 -5.70 6.93
C LEU A 110 -9.90 -5.11 5.56
N LEU A 111 -9.07 -4.23 5.02
CA LEU A 111 -9.43 -3.39 3.89
C LEU A 111 -8.55 -3.58 2.65
N ALA A 112 -7.29 -3.98 2.82
CA ALA A 112 -6.33 -4.04 1.73
C ALA A 112 -6.22 -5.44 1.12
N ASP A 113 -5.98 -5.49 -0.19
CA ASP A 113 -5.71 -6.75 -0.90
C ASP A 113 -4.24 -7.18 -0.71
N HIS A 114 -3.34 -6.21 -0.65
CA HIS A 114 -1.90 -6.35 -0.42
C HIS A 114 -1.44 -5.14 0.39
N ILE A 115 -0.23 -5.20 0.97
CA ILE A 115 0.38 -4.04 1.62
C ILE A 115 1.84 -3.88 1.16
N ASN A 116 2.36 -2.66 1.29
CA ASN A 116 3.78 -2.41 1.13
C ASN A 116 4.46 -2.43 2.50
N HIS A 117 5.65 -2.99 2.57
CA HIS A 117 6.55 -3.21 3.71
C HIS A 117 6.08 -4.23 4.73
N GLY A 118 5.10 -3.93 5.59
CA GLY A 118 4.62 -4.85 6.63
C GLY A 118 5.63 -5.18 7.75
N ILE A 119 6.71 -4.41 7.89
CA ILE A 119 7.84 -4.68 8.81
C ILE A 119 7.37 -4.86 10.25
N ARG A 120 6.41 -4.05 10.68
CA ARG A 120 5.87 -4.05 12.06
C ARG A 120 5.06 -5.30 12.39
N LEU A 121 4.71 -6.15 11.43
CA LEU A 121 4.11 -7.48 11.68
C LEU A 121 5.00 -8.34 12.59
N LYS A 122 6.33 -8.19 12.48
CA LYS A 122 7.30 -8.86 13.38
C LYS A 122 6.97 -8.66 14.87
N ALA A 123 6.40 -7.51 15.23
CA ALA A 123 6.06 -7.17 16.60
C ALA A 123 4.60 -7.52 16.99
N SER A 124 3.87 -8.24 16.12
CA SER A 124 2.48 -8.62 16.34
C SER A 124 2.21 -10.05 15.85
N PRO A 125 2.55 -11.09 16.63
CA PRO A 125 2.42 -12.49 16.21
C PRO A 125 1.01 -12.87 15.75
N VAL A 126 -0.02 -12.31 16.38
CA VAL A 126 -1.43 -12.56 16.02
C VAL A 126 -1.73 -12.02 14.63
N LEU A 127 -1.38 -10.76 14.34
CA LEU A 127 -1.57 -10.19 13.00
C LEU A 127 -0.72 -10.92 11.97
N LEU A 128 0.53 -11.26 12.29
CA LEU A 128 1.40 -12.02 11.39
C LEU A 128 0.75 -13.36 11.01
N TYR A 129 0.17 -14.07 11.97
CA TYR A 129 -0.54 -15.32 11.71
C TYR A 129 -1.79 -15.13 10.85
N LEU A 130 -2.55 -14.06 11.06
CA LEU A 130 -3.70 -13.71 10.23
C LEU A 130 -3.29 -13.39 8.78
N TYR A 131 -2.23 -12.62 8.59
CA TYR A 131 -1.66 -12.33 7.26
C TYR A 131 -1.18 -13.59 6.56
N TYR A 132 -0.57 -14.54 7.31
CA TYR A 132 -0.19 -15.85 6.79
C TYR A 132 -1.41 -16.65 6.34
N LEU A 133 -2.47 -16.76 7.16
CA LEU A 133 -3.67 -17.52 6.81
C LEU A 133 -4.39 -16.95 5.58
N MET A 134 -4.49 -15.63 5.49
CA MET A 134 -5.16 -14.95 4.38
C MET A 134 -4.26 -14.78 3.16
N GLN A 135 -2.96 -15.09 3.29
CA GLN A 135 -1.97 -14.91 2.22
C GLN A 135 -1.97 -13.49 1.63
N ILE A 136 -2.18 -12.48 2.49
CA ILE A 136 -2.09 -11.08 2.08
C ILE A 136 -0.64 -10.80 1.65
N GLY A 137 -0.46 -10.30 0.43
CA GLY A 137 0.87 -10.04 -0.12
C GLY A 137 1.56 -8.86 0.55
N LEU A 138 2.85 -9.02 0.82
CA LEU A 138 3.74 -7.97 1.32
C LEU A 138 4.78 -7.64 0.25
N ALA A 139 4.77 -6.42 -0.28
CA ALA A 139 5.84 -5.92 -1.12
C ALA A 139 6.92 -5.30 -0.21
N MET A 140 8.01 -6.02 -0.01
CA MET A 140 9.08 -5.61 0.89
C MET A 140 10.27 -5.05 0.12
N SER A 141 10.88 -3.98 0.65
CA SER A 141 11.95 -3.22 0.01
C SER A 141 13.18 -3.13 0.92
N PRO A 142 13.94 -4.22 1.10
CA PRO A 142 15.05 -4.27 2.04
C PRO A 142 16.12 -3.20 1.80
N LEU A 143 16.42 -2.85 0.55
CA LEU A 143 17.42 -1.84 0.22
C LEU A 143 16.95 -0.45 0.65
N SER A 144 15.71 -0.06 0.34
CA SER A 144 15.10 1.17 0.80
C SER A 144 15.10 1.26 2.33
N ASN A 145 14.58 0.24 3.00
CA ASN A 145 14.53 0.19 4.46
C ASN A 145 15.92 0.32 5.08
N ASN A 146 16.95 -0.29 4.48
CA ASN A 146 18.33 -0.17 4.98
C ASN A 146 18.92 1.23 4.79
N ARG A 147 18.51 1.93 3.75
CA ARG A 147 18.94 3.32 3.51
C ARG A 147 18.29 4.30 4.49
N LEU A 148 17.04 4.05 4.85
CA LEU A 148 16.24 5.00 5.62
C LEU A 148 16.38 4.81 7.15
N PHE A 149 16.24 3.59 7.68
CA PHE A 149 16.13 3.43 9.14
C PHE A 149 16.35 2.02 9.70
N LEU A 150 16.44 0.97 8.87
CA LEU A 150 16.45 -0.41 9.35
C LEU A 150 17.55 -1.24 8.69
N THR A 151 18.55 -1.64 9.45
CA THR A 151 19.62 -2.50 8.90
C THR A 151 19.08 -3.82 8.34
N TYR A 152 19.72 -4.38 7.34
CA TYR A 152 19.37 -5.68 6.76
C TYR A 152 19.18 -6.78 7.79
N ALA A 153 20.07 -6.85 8.80
CA ALA A 153 20.00 -7.85 9.85
C ALA A 153 18.73 -7.75 10.73
N LYS A 154 18.10 -6.58 10.80
CA LYS A 154 16.86 -6.35 11.56
C LYS A 154 15.62 -6.44 10.70
N ASN A 155 15.76 -6.42 9.37
CA ASN A 155 14.64 -6.53 8.44
C ASN A 155 14.04 -7.94 8.51
N PRO A 156 12.72 -8.08 8.71
CA PRO A 156 12.08 -9.39 8.86
C PRO A 156 11.88 -10.16 7.55
N PHE A 157 12.30 -9.64 6.42
CA PHE A 157 12.06 -10.24 5.10
C PHE A 157 12.39 -11.72 5.06
N ILE A 158 13.62 -12.10 5.50
CA ILE A 158 14.05 -13.50 5.44
C ILE A 158 13.26 -14.41 6.37
N ASP A 159 12.86 -13.90 7.55
CA ASP A 159 12.04 -14.65 8.49
C ASP A 159 10.65 -14.87 7.91
N PHE A 160 10.03 -13.84 7.34
CA PHE A 160 8.72 -13.92 6.71
C PHE A 160 8.72 -14.87 5.51
N PHE A 161 9.74 -14.78 4.67
CA PHE A 161 9.92 -15.70 3.54
C PHE A 161 9.99 -17.15 4.00
N LYS A 162 10.80 -17.46 5.02
CA LYS A 162 10.93 -18.82 5.59
C LYS A 162 9.67 -19.32 6.27
N MET A 163 8.86 -18.43 6.84
CA MET A 163 7.56 -18.77 7.45
C MET A 163 6.47 -19.06 6.41
N GLY A 164 6.70 -18.74 5.13
CA GLY A 164 5.68 -18.88 4.08
C GLY A 164 4.68 -17.73 4.04
N ILE A 165 5.02 -16.58 4.59
CA ILE A 165 4.28 -15.32 4.34
C ILE A 165 4.41 -15.00 2.85
N ASN A 166 3.34 -14.52 2.25
CA ASN A 166 3.31 -14.12 0.85
C ASN A 166 4.11 -12.82 0.63
N VAL A 167 5.43 -12.95 0.50
CA VAL A 167 6.35 -11.82 0.32
C VAL A 167 6.85 -11.73 -1.12
N SER A 168 7.04 -10.50 -1.59
CA SER A 168 7.74 -10.17 -2.82
C SER A 168 8.74 -9.06 -2.58
N LEU A 169 9.80 -9.00 -3.40
CA LEU A 169 10.73 -7.87 -3.37
C LEU A 169 10.20 -6.74 -4.24
N SER A 170 10.38 -5.52 -3.76
CA SER A 170 10.02 -4.27 -4.43
C SER A 170 11.16 -3.27 -4.32
N THR A 171 11.25 -2.36 -5.25
CA THR A 171 12.31 -1.35 -5.31
C THR A 171 12.02 -0.10 -4.47
N ASP A 172 10.76 0.10 -4.09
CA ASP A 172 10.28 1.36 -3.50
C ASP A 172 10.61 2.55 -4.42
N ASP A 173 11.62 3.35 -4.12
CA ASP A 173 12.04 4.54 -4.86
C ASP A 173 13.24 4.25 -5.79
N PRO A 174 13.05 3.62 -6.96
CA PRO A 174 14.16 3.13 -7.78
C PRO A 174 15.08 4.24 -8.30
N LEU A 175 14.55 5.45 -8.54
CA LEU A 175 15.35 6.57 -9.03
C LEU A 175 16.22 7.23 -7.95
N GLN A 176 15.92 6.98 -6.68
CA GLN A 176 16.61 7.59 -5.53
C GLN A 176 17.57 6.63 -4.86
N LEU A 177 17.25 5.34 -4.83
CA LEU A 177 17.88 4.36 -3.96
C LEU A 177 18.76 3.36 -4.70
N HIS A 178 18.59 3.20 -6.02
CA HIS A 178 19.34 2.24 -6.84
C HIS A 178 20.38 2.94 -7.71
N PHE A 179 21.45 2.23 -8.04
CA PHE A 179 22.57 2.76 -8.84
C PHE A 179 22.46 2.44 -10.32
N THR A 180 21.63 1.46 -10.69
CA THR A 180 21.44 1.03 -12.05
C THR A 180 20.02 1.32 -12.53
N LYS A 181 19.81 1.29 -13.86
CA LYS A 181 18.47 1.36 -14.46
C LYS A 181 17.65 0.07 -14.27
N ASP A 182 18.28 -1.02 -13.85
CA ASP A 182 17.65 -2.31 -13.59
C ASP A 182 17.41 -2.51 -12.08
N ALA A 183 16.72 -1.55 -11.46
CA ALA A 183 16.54 -1.44 -10.02
C ALA A 183 16.01 -2.71 -9.34
N LEU A 184 15.06 -3.42 -9.98
CA LEU A 184 14.52 -4.66 -9.43
C LEU A 184 15.56 -5.79 -9.43
N LEU A 185 16.38 -5.89 -10.47
CA LEU A 185 17.48 -6.85 -10.51
C LEU A 185 18.52 -6.56 -9.41
N GLU A 186 18.78 -5.28 -9.16
CA GLU A 186 19.66 -4.82 -8.08
C GLU A 186 19.09 -5.24 -6.71
N GLU A 187 17.79 -5.04 -6.47
CA GLU A 187 17.10 -5.45 -5.22
C GLU A 187 17.23 -6.96 -4.98
N TYR A 188 16.94 -7.77 -6.00
CA TYR A 188 17.10 -9.24 -5.92
C TYR A 188 18.55 -9.65 -5.67
N SER A 189 19.49 -8.98 -6.32
CA SER A 189 20.94 -9.27 -6.16
C SER A 189 21.40 -8.98 -4.75
N VAL A 190 20.98 -7.82 -4.19
CA VAL A 190 21.30 -7.44 -2.80
C VAL A 190 20.64 -8.40 -1.81
N ALA A 191 19.35 -8.72 -2.00
CA ALA A 191 18.64 -9.66 -1.13
C ALA A 191 19.30 -11.05 -1.14
N ARG A 192 19.66 -11.55 -2.33
CA ARG A 192 20.40 -12.82 -2.47
C ARG A 192 21.71 -12.81 -1.72
N GLN A 193 22.52 -11.77 -1.88
CA GLN A 193 23.83 -11.65 -1.24
C GLN A 193 23.71 -11.54 0.27
N VAL A 194 22.81 -10.68 0.77
CA VAL A 194 22.69 -10.38 2.20
C VAL A 194 22.03 -11.52 2.97
N TYR A 195 21.00 -12.14 2.40
CA TYR A 195 20.21 -13.18 3.09
C TYR A 195 20.62 -14.62 2.69
N GLY A 196 21.61 -14.77 1.82
CA GLY A 196 22.10 -16.10 1.40
C GLY A 196 21.06 -16.93 0.66
N LEU A 197 20.21 -16.27 -0.15
CA LEU A 197 19.20 -16.97 -0.93
C LEU A 197 19.83 -17.73 -2.09
N SER A 198 19.26 -18.89 -2.43
CA SER A 198 19.61 -19.62 -3.65
C SER A 198 19.08 -18.91 -4.91
N ASN A 199 19.55 -19.34 -6.07
CA ASN A 199 19.01 -18.91 -7.35
C ASN A 199 17.61 -19.48 -7.56
#